data_1911c92a347a22f920138684e755b1f9
#
_entry.id   1911c92a347a22f920138684e755b1f9
#
_cell.length_a   1.000
_cell.length_b   1.000
_cell.length_c   1.000
_cell.angle_alpha   90.00
_cell.angle_beta   90.00
_cell.angle_gamma   90.00
#
_symmetry.space_group_name_H-M   'P 1'
#
loop_
_entity.id
_entity.type
_entity.pdbx_description
1 polymer ?
#
loop_
_entity_poly.entity_id
_entity_poly.type
_entity_poly.pdbx_seq_one_letter_code
_entity_poly.pdbx_strand_id
1 'polypeptide(L)'
;MPKGSVVIYLGSTLHGGGANRSEAPRKAVVNTYCLGWLRQEENQYLTLTREEVAAQSDEMRRMLGFQAHGPYLGVWPDDPDGLWYET
;
A
#
# COMPACT_ATOMS: atom_id res chain seq x y z
N MET A 1 -20.32 -11.66 4.79
CA MET A 1 -19.15 -12.18 4.03
C MET A 1 -18.54 -13.33 4.81
N PRO A 2 -18.23 -14.45 4.19
CA PRO A 2 -17.51 -15.55 4.83
C PRO A 2 -16.10 -15.13 5.26
N LYS A 3 -15.51 -15.85 6.23
CA LYS A 3 -14.12 -15.66 6.62
C LYS A 3 -13.19 -15.86 5.40
N GLY A 4 -12.23 -14.98 5.24
CA GLY A 4 -11.30 -14.97 4.10
C GLY A 4 -11.81 -14.25 2.85
N SER A 5 -13.02 -13.65 2.89
CA SER A 5 -13.50 -12.82 1.79
C SER A 5 -12.69 -11.52 1.68
N VAL A 6 -12.55 -11.05 0.45
CA VAL A 6 -11.94 -9.75 0.11
C VAL A 6 -12.95 -8.93 -0.66
N VAL A 7 -13.01 -7.63 -0.39
CA VAL A 7 -13.75 -6.66 -1.19
C VAL A 7 -12.82 -5.53 -1.60
N ILE A 8 -12.90 -5.14 -2.86
CA ILE A 8 -12.12 -4.03 -3.43
C ILE A 8 -13.11 -3.01 -3.98
N TYR A 9 -12.96 -1.76 -3.58
CA TYR A 9 -13.85 -0.69 -4.02
C TYR A 9 -13.13 0.66 -4.06
N LEU A 10 -13.65 1.58 -4.83
CA LEU A 10 -13.18 2.97 -4.84
C LEU A 10 -13.73 3.69 -3.60
N GLY A 11 -12.95 4.60 -3.02
CA GLY A 11 -13.35 5.38 -1.85
C GLY A 11 -14.64 6.20 -2.07
N SER A 12 -14.92 6.58 -3.32
CA SER A 12 -16.17 7.30 -3.70
C SER A 12 -17.38 6.39 -3.83
N THR A 13 -17.21 5.07 -3.79
CA THR A 13 -18.33 4.12 -3.83
C THR A 13 -19.13 4.21 -2.55
N LEU A 14 -20.45 4.29 -2.66
CA LEU A 14 -21.32 4.25 -1.49
C LEU A 14 -21.15 2.91 -0.76
N HIS A 15 -20.65 2.96 0.45
CA HIS A 15 -20.34 1.78 1.23
C HIS A 15 -20.54 2.03 2.73
N GLY A 16 -20.50 0.95 3.50
CA GLY A 16 -20.60 1.05 4.96
C GLY A 16 -20.38 -0.31 5.62
N GLY A 17 -20.20 -0.28 6.94
CA GLY A 17 -20.07 -1.49 7.76
C GLY A 17 -21.44 -1.92 8.30
N GLY A 18 -21.85 -3.14 7.97
CA GLY A 18 -23.03 -3.75 8.56
C GLY A 18 -22.79 -4.18 10.00
N ALA A 19 -23.86 -4.24 10.80
CA ALA A 19 -23.77 -4.70 12.18
C ALA A 19 -23.33 -6.17 12.25
N ASN A 20 -22.48 -6.47 13.23
CA ASN A 20 -22.19 -7.86 13.59
C ASN A 20 -23.33 -8.40 14.47
N ARG A 21 -24.03 -9.43 14.01
CA ARG A 21 -25.12 -10.08 14.71
C ARG A 21 -24.75 -11.44 15.28
N SER A 22 -23.45 -11.77 15.29
CA SER A 22 -22.93 -13.01 15.86
C SER A 22 -22.42 -12.78 17.28
N GLU A 23 -22.22 -13.87 18.01
CA GLU A 23 -21.66 -13.83 19.37
C GLU A 23 -20.14 -13.58 19.41
N ALA A 24 -19.47 -13.68 18.27
CA ALA A 24 -18.02 -13.54 18.18
C ALA A 24 -17.60 -12.19 17.52
N PRO A 25 -16.45 -11.62 17.88
CA PRO A 25 -15.92 -10.43 17.21
C PRO A 25 -15.66 -10.68 15.73
N ARG A 26 -16.05 -9.71 14.89
CA ARG A 26 -15.67 -9.66 13.49
C ARG A 26 -14.40 -8.80 13.34
N LYS A 27 -13.37 -9.39 12.75
CA LYS A 27 -12.12 -8.70 12.44
C LYS A 27 -12.05 -8.40 10.95
N ALA A 28 -11.62 -7.22 10.58
CA ALA A 28 -11.37 -6.80 9.21
C ALA A 28 -10.03 -6.05 9.15
N VAL A 29 -9.32 -6.20 8.02
CA VAL A 29 -8.14 -5.42 7.69
C VAL A 29 -8.51 -4.54 6.51
N VAL A 30 -8.23 -3.26 6.61
CA VAL A 30 -8.44 -2.27 5.56
C VAL A 30 -7.10 -1.77 5.09
N ASN A 31 -6.82 -1.95 3.80
CA ASN A 31 -5.64 -1.39 3.14
C ASN A 31 -6.10 -0.33 2.16
N THR A 32 -5.57 0.87 2.27
CA THR A 32 -5.86 1.99 1.38
C THR A 32 -4.72 2.16 0.39
N TYR A 33 -5.06 2.29 -0.89
CA TYR A 33 -4.09 2.51 -1.98
C TYR A 33 -4.39 3.82 -2.68
N CYS A 34 -3.36 4.47 -3.16
CA CYS A 34 -3.47 5.67 -3.99
C CYS A 34 -2.62 5.52 -5.25
N LEU A 35 -2.84 6.42 -6.19
CA LEU A 35 -2.02 6.49 -7.41
C LEU A 35 -0.58 6.89 -7.05
N GLY A 36 0.39 6.40 -7.82
CA GLY A 36 1.82 6.55 -7.51
C GLY A 36 2.33 7.99 -7.40
N TRP A 37 1.60 8.96 -7.96
CA TRP A 37 1.94 10.39 -7.84
C TRP A 37 1.29 11.06 -6.61
N LEU A 38 0.43 10.36 -5.87
CA LEU A 38 -0.21 10.88 -4.67
C LEU A 38 0.59 10.47 -3.43
N ARG A 39 0.49 11.27 -2.39
CA ARG A 39 1.06 10.93 -1.10
C ARG A 39 0.19 9.91 -0.39
N GLN A 40 0.81 8.90 0.18
CA GLN A 40 0.16 7.91 1.02
C GLN A 40 -0.42 8.54 2.30
N GLU A 41 -1.47 7.95 2.83
CA GLU A 41 -2.04 8.35 4.11
C GLU A 41 -1.05 8.13 5.26
N GLU A 42 -0.39 6.95 5.28
CA GLU A 42 0.72 6.68 6.19
C GLU A 42 2.05 6.82 5.45
N ASN A 43 3.01 7.49 6.09
CA ASN A 43 4.32 7.69 5.51
C ASN A 43 5.21 6.45 5.74
N GLN A 44 5.20 5.51 4.81
CA GLN A 44 5.96 4.28 4.87
C GLN A 44 7.47 4.52 4.95
N TYR A 45 7.98 5.60 4.38
CA TYR A 45 9.41 5.96 4.45
C TYR A 45 9.90 6.26 5.88
N LEU A 46 9.00 6.67 6.76
CA LEU A 46 9.30 6.92 8.17
C LEU A 46 8.96 5.76 9.09
N THR A 47 8.07 4.88 8.65
CA THR A 47 7.56 3.77 9.46
C THR A 47 8.40 2.51 9.33
N LEU A 48 8.93 2.25 8.14
CA LEU A 48 9.68 1.04 7.83
C LEU A 48 11.18 1.29 7.84
N THR A 49 11.93 0.35 8.39
CA THR A 49 13.38 0.35 8.32
C THR A 49 13.85 -0.11 6.94
N ARG A 50 15.09 0.23 6.59
CA ARG A 50 15.71 -0.19 5.33
C ARG A 50 15.79 -1.72 5.20
N GLU A 51 16.07 -2.40 6.31
CA GLU A 51 16.13 -3.87 6.37
C GLU A 51 14.75 -4.50 6.12
N GLU A 52 13.70 -3.94 6.71
CA GLU A 52 12.33 -4.41 6.48
C GLU A 52 11.90 -4.23 5.02
N VAL A 53 12.25 -3.12 4.40
CA VAL A 53 11.99 -2.87 2.98
C VAL A 53 12.78 -3.83 2.10
N ALA A 54 14.07 -4.02 2.37
CA ALA A 54 14.93 -4.92 1.60
C ALA A 54 14.47 -6.38 1.67
N ALA A 55 13.81 -6.78 2.76
CA ALA A 55 13.28 -8.13 2.92
C ALA A 55 11.98 -8.39 2.11
N GLN A 56 11.38 -7.34 1.52
CA GLN A 56 10.15 -7.49 0.74
C GLN A 56 10.45 -7.84 -0.73
N SER A 57 9.44 -8.42 -1.40
CA SER A 57 9.50 -8.60 -2.86
C SER A 57 9.47 -7.25 -3.58
N ASP A 58 9.91 -7.24 -4.84
CA ASP A 58 9.88 -6.03 -5.66
C ASP A 58 8.46 -5.46 -5.79
N GLU A 59 7.45 -6.33 -5.98
CA GLU A 59 6.06 -5.91 -6.04
C GLU A 59 5.60 -5.25 -4.73
N MET A 60 5.98 -5.82 -3.59
CA MET A 60 5.61 -5.26 -2.29
C MET A 60 6.29 -3.91 -2.07
N ARG A 61 7.57 -3.77 -2.42
CA ARG A 61 8.29 -2.48 -2.34
C ARG A 61 7.59 -1.41 -3.18
N ARG A 62 7.17 -1.75 -4.40
CA ARG A 62 6.41 -0.83 -5.27
C ARG A 62 5.07 -0.44 -4.67
N MET A 63 4.32 -1.40 -4.11
CA MET A 63 3.04 -1.14 -3.46
C MET A 63 3.19 -0.26 -2.22
N LEU A 64 4.28 -0.39 -1.49
CA LEU A 64 4.62 0.46 -0.34
C LEU A 64 5.10 1.86 -0.75
N GLY A 65 5.39 2.07 -2.03
CA GLY A 65 5.82 3.35 -2.57
C GLY A 65 7.33 3.55 -2.65
N PHE A 66 8.13 2.49 -2.41
CA PHE A 66 9.60 2.52 -2.56
C PHE A 66 10.01 2.33 -4.01
N GLN A 67 9.48 3.18 -4.87
CA GLN A 67 9.76 3.23 -6.31
C GLN A 67 9.51 4.65 -6.80
N ALA A 68 10.35 5.13 -7.70
CA ALA A 68 10.08 6.38 -8.38
C ALA A 68 8.87 6.27 -9.30
N HIS A 69 8.04 7.30 -9.34
CA HIS A 69 6.96 7.44 -10.31
C HIS A 69 7.44 8.31 -11.47
N GLY A 70 7.64 7.69 -12.61
CA GLY A 70 8.36 8.34 -13.69
C GLY A 70 9.81 8.67 -13.28
N PRO A 71 10.53 9.50 -14.04
CA PRO A 71 11.96 9.71 -13.83
C PRO A 71 12.32 10.56 -12.61
N TYR A 72 11.36 11.29 -12.00
CA TYR A 72 11.73 12.31 -11.01
C TYR A 72 10.87 12.36 -9.75
N LEU A 73 9.73 11.69 -9.72
CA LEU A 73 8.79 11.83 -8.63
C LEU A 73 8.96 10.70 -7.62
N GLY A 74 9.23 11.05 -6.35
CA GLY A 74 9.41 10.09 -5.28
C GLY A 74 10.65 9.22 -5.46
N VAL A 75 11.76 9.83 -5.88
CA VAL A 75 13.04 9.13 -6.10
C VAL A 75 13.47 8.40 -4.83
N TRP A 76 13.78 7.12 -4.97
CA TRP A 76 14.28 6.26 -3.92
C TRP A 76 15.63 5.65 -4.36
N PRO A 77 16.73 5.86 -3.60
CA PRO A 77 18.08 5.43 -4.03
C PRO A 77 18.25 3.93 -4.26
N ASP A 78 17.41 3.11 -3.65
CA ASP A 78 17.41 1.66 -3.80
C ASP A 78 16.22 1.17 -4.65
N ASP A 79 15.70 2.02 -5.52
CA ASP A 79 14.62 1.65 -6.45
C ASP A 79 15.03 0.39 -7.21
N PRO A 80 14.22 -0.68 -7.18
CA PRO A 80 14.56 -1.94 -7.85
C PRO A 80 14.70 -1.79 -9.37
N ASP A 81 14.05 -0.80 -9.95
CA ASP A 81 14.15 -0.52 -11.38
C ASP A 81 15.39 0.31 -11.73
N GLY A 82 15.98 1.01 -10.78
CA GLY A 82 17.22 1.76 -10.93
C GLY A 82 17.17 2.89 -11.96
N LEU A 83 16.01 3.23 -12.46
CA LEU A 83 15.85 4.06 -13.65
C LEU A 83 16.36 5.49 -13.49
N TRP A 84 16.37 6.01 -12.30
CA TRP A 84 16.70 7.43 -12.08
C TRP A 84 18.20 7.72 -12.05
N TYR A 85 19.07 6.71 -11.88
CA TYR A 85 20.51 6.93 -11.99
C TYR A 85 21.07 6.57 -13.37
N GLU A 86 20.28 5.98 -14.23
CA GLU A 86 20.70 5.64 -15.60
C GLU A 86 20.45 6.77 -16.58
N THR A 87 19.75 7.80 -16.14
CA THR A 87 19.48 9.02 -16.92
C THR A 87 20.33 10.19 -16.47
#